data_56d10c5c770834a58df26bb07b31bea1
#
_entry.id   56d10c5c770834a58df26bb07b31bea1
#
_cell.length_a   1.000
_cell.length_b   1.000
_cell.length_c   1.000
_cell.angle_alpha   90.00
_cell.angle_beta   90.00
_cell.angle_gamma   90.00
#
_symmetry.space_group_name_H-M   'P 1'
#
loop_
_entity.id
_entity.type
_entity.pdbx_description
1 polymer ?
#
loop_
_entity_poly.entity_id
_entity_poly.type
_entity_poly.pdbx_seq_one_letter_code
_entity_poly.pdbx_strand_id
1 'polypeptide(L)'
;FTSRGTLTDFRAAKRVGLGDFGHLPQVGEGEEYTYGTIGDEGASVALATYGQLFSITRQAIINDDMHLLTKIPEKMGQAARATIAKLVFALLSGNAKAQDGKALFDASHKNTITNAVLDLANIDKGIQMMNGFVNARGEPLAIEPEFMLLPTSMYTRGLQLIKSASVEGADANSGIINPLRDIVTPVKSARLQAADEKSWYLINKEAIEVSYLDGIDTPYMEQQNGFTVDGVSTKVRIDAGVNVIDYRGIVKVTNK
;
A
#
# COMPACT_ATOMS: atom_id res chain seq x y z
N PHE A 1 2.80 -3.98 -2.70
CA PHE A 1 3.06 -2.53 -2.86
C PHE A 1 3.05 -1.78 -1.52
N THR A 2 3.13 -2.47 -0.41
CA THR A 2 3.23 -1.92 0.94
C THR A 2 4.43 -2.53 1.65
N SER A 3 5.07 -1.78 2.54
CA SER A 3 6.06 -2.32 3.46
C SER A 3 5.37 -3.05 4.61
N ARG A 4 6.12 -3.92 5.29
CA ARG A 4 5.65 -4.65 6.46
C ARG A 4 6.38 -4.14 7.69
N GLY A 5 5.59 -3.70 8.68
CA GLY A 5 6.09 -3.25 9.98
C GLY A 5 5.72 -4.23 11.10
N THR A 6 6.39 -4.06 12.22
CA THR A 6 6.11 -4.78 13.46
C THR A 6 5.90 -3.78 14.59
N LEU A 7 4.87 -3.98 15.38
CA LEU A 7 4.58 -3.25 16.60
C LEU A 7 4.35 -4.25 17.73
N THR A 8 4.83 -3.93 18.92
CA THR A 8 4.72 -4.79 20.11
C THR A 8 3.55 -4.41 21.01
N ASP A 9 2.92 -3.28 20.75
CA ASP A 9 1.78 -2.78 21.51
C ASP A 9 0.78 -2.02 20.61
N PHE A 10 -0.34 -1.60 21.17
CA PHE A 10 -1.40 -0.85 20.48
C PHE A 10 -1.21 0.67 20.55
N ARG A 11 -0.10 1.16 21.09
CA ARG A 11 0.20 2.58 21.12
C ARG A 11 0.61 3.07 19.74
N ALA A 12 0.37 4.35 19.49
CA ALA A 12 0.82 4.98 18.25
C ALA A 12 2.37 5.05 18.26
N ALA A 13 3.00 4.34 17.33
CA ALA A 13 4.44 4.39 17.13
C ALA A 13 4.77 5.36 16.00
N LYS A 14 5.70 6.27 16.22
CA LYS A 14 6.21 7.17 15.19
C LYS A 14 7.09 6.38 14.19
N ARG A 15 6.94 6.70 12.92
CA ARG A 15 7.76 6.17 11.81
C ARG A 15 8.47 7.33 11.12
N VAL A 16 9.73 7.12 10.80
CA VAL A 16 10.55 8.09 10.06
C VAL A 16 10.25 7.94 8.57
N GLY A 17 10.04 9.07 7.88
CA GLY A 17 9.75 9.11 6.45
C GLY A 17 10.97 8.83 5.56
N LEU A 18 10.74 8.73 4.26
CA LEU A 18 11.79 8.55 3.26
C LEU A 18 12.73 9.77 3.25
N GLY A 19 14.03 9.54 3.48
CA GLY A 19 15.07 10.56 3.31
C GLY A 19 15.20 11.61 4.41
N ASP A 20 14.82 11.29 5.65
CA ASP A 20 14.99 12.22 6.79
C ASP A 20 16.46 12.36 7.24
N PHE A 21 17.35 11.51 6.76
CA PHE A 21 18.79 11.66 6.93
C PHE A 21 19.41 12.47 5.77
N GLY A 22 20.09 13.59 6.09
CA GLY A 22 20.87 14.32 5.11
C GLY A 22 22.19 13.62 4.76
N HIS A 23 22.92 14.16 3.81
CA HIS A 23 24.26 13.68 3.48
C HIS A 23 25.18 13.76 4.71
N LEU A 24 26.07 12.76 4.83
CA LEU A 24 27.10 12.77 5.85
C LEU A 24 28.13 13.86 5.52
N PRO A 25 28.44 14.80 6.44
CA PRO A 25 29.50 15.78 6.23
C PRO A 25 30.86 15.07 6.20
N GLN A 26 31.76 15.61 5.42
CA GLN A 26 33.18 15.15 5.44
C GLN A 26 33.78 15.50 6.80
N VAL A 27 34.39 14.52 7.45
CA VAL A 27 35.14 14.71 8.71
C VAL A 27 36.63 14.68 8.36
N GLY A 28 37.36 15.75 8.68
CA GLY A 28 38.82 15.85 8.50
C GLY A 28 39.58 15.00 9.51
N GLU A 29 40.85 14.78 9.27
CA GLU A 29 41.74 14.06 10.18
C GLU A 29 41.85 14.82 11.53
N GLY A 30 41.36 14.19 12.62
CA GLY A 30 41.35 14.81 13.95
C GLY A 30 40.13 15.70 14.26
N GLU A 31 39.14 15.82 13.38
CA GLU A 31 37.90 16.54 13.65
C GLU A 31 36.89 15.69 14.36
N GLU A 32 36.03 16.34 15.17
CA GLU A 32 34.93 15.68 15.86
C GLU A 32 33.72 15.43 14.92
N TYR A 33 33.03 14.31 15.11
CA TYR A 33 31.78 14.01 14.41
C TYR A 33 30.66 14.97 14.85
N THR A 34 29.94 15.51 13.88
CA THR A 34 28.79 16.36 14.14
C THR A 34 27.54 15.54 14.36
N TYR A 35 26.71 15.90 15.34
CA TYR A 35 25.45 15.24 15.58
C TYR A 35 24.45 15.53 14.45
N GLY A 36 23.94 14.48 13.80
CA GLY A 36 22.83 14.59 12.88
C GLY A 36 21.49 14.71 13.63
N THR A 37 20.63 15.60 13.18
CA THR A 37 19.25 15.70 13.68
C THR A 37 18.32 14.99 12.72
N ILE A 38 17.46 14.10 13.24
CA ILE A 38 16.35 13.49 12.50
C ILE A 38 15.17 14.46 12.63
N GLY A 39 14.50 14.77 11.50
CA GLY A 39 13.28 15.58 11.54
C GLY A 39 12.19 14.91 12.40
N ASP A 40 11.44 15.71 13.15
CA ASP A 40 10.39 15.21 14.06
C ASP A 40 9.06 14.93 13.32
N GLU A 41 9.03 15.10 12.00
CA GLU A 41 7.88 14.85 11.13
C GLU A 41 7.80 13.36 10.76
N GLY A 42 7.24 12.58 11.66
CA GLY A 42 7.01 11.15 11.42
C GLY A 42 5.52 10.79 11.35
N ALA A 43 5.16 9.91 10.44
CA ALA A 43 3.84 9.29 10.45
C ALA A 43 3.67 8.44 11.71
N SER A 44 2.47 8.36 12.27
CA SER A 44 2.18 7.48 13.38
C SER A 44 1.33 6.30 12.92
N VAL A 45 1.75 5.10 13.29
CA VAL A 45 0.99 3.86 13.03
C VAL A 45 0.53 3.30 14.37
N ALA A 46 -0.76 2.95 14.46
CA ALA A 46 -1.34 2.29 15.63
C ALA A 46 -2.06 1.01 15.19
N LEU A 47 -2.01 -0.01 16.03
CA LEU A 47 -2.72 -1.25 15.81
C LEU A 47 -4.19 -1.13 16.19
N ALA A 48 -5.04 -1.85 15.47
CA ALA A 48 -6.41 -2.12 15.83
C ALA A 48 -6.72 -3.60 15.64
N THR A 49 -7.58 -4.14 16.51
CA THR A 49 -8.04 -5.53 16.41
C THR A 49 -9.26 -5.61 15.49
N TYR A 50 -9.16 -6.46 14.47
CA TYR A 50 -10.25 -6.80 13.57
C TYR A 50 -10.64 -8.25 13.80
N GLY A 51 -11.89 -8.51 14.13
CA GLY A 51 -12.33 -9.86 14.42
C GLY A 51 -13.80 -10.10 14.14
N GLN A 52 -14.16 -11.37 14.02
CA GLN A 52 -15.53 -11.82 13.80
C GLN A 52 -15.76 -13.17 14.49
N LEU A 53 -16.95 -13.35 15.02
CA LEU A 53 -17.43 -14.60 15.60
C LEU A 53 -18.42 -15.25 14.63
N PHE A 54 -18.28 -16.55 14.42
CA PHE A 54 -19.23 -17.36 13.67
C PHE A 54 -19.64 -18.56 14.52
N SER A 55 -20.95 -18.80 14.66
CA SER A 55 -21.49 -19.90 15.46
C SER A 55 -22.35 -20.82 14.59
N ILE A 56 -22.20 -22.12 14.76
CA ILE A 56 -22.95 -23.15 14.06
C ILE A 56 -23.60 -24.06 15.09
N THR A 57 -24.88 -24.36 14.88
CA THR A 57 -25.61 -25.30 15.72
C THR A 57 -25.22 -26.75 15.39
N ARG A 58 -25.35 -27.64 16.37
CA ARG A 58 -25.13 -29.08 16.16
C ARG A 58 -25.98 -29.65 15.03
N GLN A 59 -27.24 -29.23 14.90
CA GLN A 59 -28.13 -29.70 13.82
C GLN A 59 -27.61 -29.31 12.44
N ALA A 60 -27.09 -28.08 12.28
CA ALA A 60 -26.50 -27.62 11.02
C ALA A 60 -25.23 -28.40 10.67
N ILE A 61 -24.43 -28.80 11.68
CA ILE A 61 -23.23 -29.63 11.47
C ILE A 61 -23.61 -31.04 10.99
N ILE A 62 -24.64 -31.64 11.61
CA ILE A 62 -25.09 -33.00 11.24
C ILE A 62 -25.74 -33.02 9.85
N ASN A 63 -26.44 -31.95 9.49
CA ASN A 63 -27.15 -31.82 8.20
C ASN A 63 -26.27 -31.26 7.07
N ASP A 64 -24.95 -31.10 7.29
CA ASP A 64 -24.01 -30.58 6.27
C ASP A 64 -23.65 -31.68 5.25
N ASP A 65 -24.57 -31.99 4.34
CA ASP A 65 -24.35 -32.99 3.28
C ASP A 65 -23.25 -32.64 2.29
N MET A 66 -22.86 -31.35 2.20
CA MET A 66 -21.85 -30.85 1.25
C MET A 66 -20.51 -30.52 1.89
N HIS A 67 -20.33 -30.79 3.17
CA HIS A 67 -19.12 -30.42 3.94
C HIS A 67 -18.70 -28.95 3.78
N LEU A 68 -19.67 -28.05 3.62
CA LEU A 68 -19.44 -26.63 3.47
C LEU A 68 -18.87 -26.01 4.74
N LEU A 69 -19.23 -26.55 5.90
CA LEU A 69 -18.83 -26.05 7.20
C LEU A 69 -17.33 -26.23 7.47
N THR A 70 -16.69 -27.22 6.85
CA THR A 70 -15.24 -27.42 6.94
C THR A 70 -14.43 -26.33 6.25
N LYS A 71 -15.04 -25.58 5.30
CA LYS A 71 -14.41 -24.47 4.57
C LYS A 71 -14.51 -23.12 5.29
N ILE A 72 -15.25 -23.05 6.39
CA ILE A 72 -15.47 -21.79 7.12
C ILE A 72 -14.16 -21.20 7.64
N PRO A 73 -13.25 -21.93 8.31
CA PRO A 73 -11.99 -21.37 8.77
C PRO A 73 -11.15 -20.76 7.63
N GLU A 74 -11.12 -21.42 6.47
CA GLU A 74 -10.43 -20.87 5.29
C GLU A 74 -11.07 -19.54 4.84
N LYS A 75 -12.40 -19.48 4.77
CA LYS A 75 -13.13 -18.26 4.41
C LYS A 75 -12.92 -17.14 5.42
N MET A 76 -12.84 -17.44 6.71
CA MET A 76 -12.54 -16.48 7.75
C MET A 76 -11.10 -15.94 7.59
N GLY A 77 -10.12 -16.78 7.26
CA GLY A 77 -8.76 -16.35 6.96
C GLY A 77 -8.68 -15.45 5.71
N GLN A 78 -9.44 -15.78 4.65
CA GLN A 78 -9.57 -14.93 3.47
C GLN A 78 -10.21 -13.58 3.80
N ALA A 79 -11.24 -13.55 4.66
CA ALA A 79 -11.90 -12.34 5.10
C ALA A 79 -10.95 -11.41 5.90
N ALA A 80 -10.11 -11.97 6.76
CA ALA A 80 -9.09 -11.20 7.48
C ALA A 80 -8.10 -10.51 6.53
N ARG A 81 -7.55 -11.24 5.55
CA ARG A 81 -6.68 -10.65 4.50
C ARG A 81 -7.41 -9.60 3.67
N ALA A 82 -8.68 -9.86 3.33
CA ALA A 82 -9.51 -8.90 2.60
C ALA A 82 -9.76 -7.62 3.40
N THR A 83 -9.83 -7.69 4.73
CA THR A 83 -9.95 -6.53 5.63
C THR A 83 -8.70 -5.67 5.56
N ILE A 84 -7.49 -6.25 5.65
CA ILE A 84 -6.23 -5.51 5.52
C ILE A 84 -6.16 -4.80 4.15
N ALA A 85 -6.46 -5.52 3.07
CA ALA A 85 -6.48 -4.92 1.74
C ALA A 85 -7.50 -3.76 1.65
N LYS A 86 -8.69 -3.89 2.28
CA LYS A 86 -9.68 -2.80 2.34
C LYS A 86 -9.12 -1.56 3.03
N LEU A 87 -8.39 -1.73 4.13
CA LEU A 87 -7.79 -0.62 4.87
C LEU A 87 -6.74 0.11 4.01
N VAL A 88 -5.84 -0.62 3.34
CA VAL A 88 -4.82 -0.02 2.45
C VAL A 88 -5.47 0.79 1.33
N PHE A 89 -6.46 0.23 0.63
CA PHE A 89 -7.13 0.96 -0.45
C PHE A 89 -7.99 2.13 0.06
N ALA A 90 -8.52 2.05 1.28
CA ALA A 90 -9.26 3.15 1.90
C ALA A 90 -8.36 4.37 2.18
N LEU A 91 -7.07 4.20 2.47
CA LEU A 91 -6.13 5.31 2.60
C LEU A 91 -5.99 6.08 1.29
N LEU A 92 -5.86 5.37 0.16
CA LEU A 92 -5.69 5.96 -1.16
C LEU A 92 -6.98 6.64 -1.66
N SER A 93 -8.10 5.91 -1.62
CA SER A 93 -9.38 6.42 -2.12
C SER A 93 -10.03 7.47 -1.21
N GLY A 94 -9.85 7.33 0.10
CA GLY A 94 -10.36 8.25 1.12
C GLY A 94 -9.48 9.48 1.34
N ASN A 95 -8.38 9.63 0.59
CA ASN A 95 -7.45 10.74 0.73
C ASN A 95 -7.04 10.96 2.21
N ALA A 96 -6.52 9.90 2.84
CA ALA A 96 -6.15 9.90 4.26
C ALA A 96 -5.14 11.02 4.58
N LYS A 97 -4.97 11.31 5.85
CA LYS A 97 -3.97 12.30 6.28
C LYS A 97 -2.55 11.73 6.12
N ALA A 98 -1.65 12.55 5.58
CA ALA A 98 -0.22 12.30 5.52
C ALA A 98 0.47 12.65 6.85
N GLN A 99 1.79 12.45 6.92
CA GLN A 99 2.60 12.72 8.11
C GLN A 99 2.54 14.16 8.61
N ASP A 100 2.29 15.13 7.73
CA ASP A 100 2.17 16.55 8.02
C ASP A 100 0.74 16.97 8.48
N GLY A 101 -0.17 16.01 8.61
CA GLY A 101 -1.56 16.21 9.01
C GLY A 101 -2.49 16.70 7.90
N LYS A 102 -1.97 17.00 6.70
CA LYS A 102 -2.78 17.37 5.52
C LYS A 102 -3.29 16.14 4.81
N ALA A 103 -4.22 16.33 3.88
CA ALA A 103 -4.68 15.24 3.01
C ALA A 103 -3.54 14.71 2.13
N LEU A 104 -3.48 13.38 1.92
CA LEU A 104 -2.44 12.72 1.12
C LEU A 104 -2.24 13.36 -0.26
N PHE A 105 -3.35 13.71 -0.92
CA PHE A 105 -3.35 14.37 -2.23
C PHE A 105 -3.76 15.85 -2.11
N ASP A 106 -3.10 16.57 -1.18
CA ASP A 106 -3.23 18.01 -1.05
C ASP A 106 -2.43 18.73 -2.14
N ALA A 107 -2.90 19.91 -2.56
CA ALA A 107 -2.22 20.71 -3.59
C ALA A 107 -0.79 21.11 -3.19
N SER A 108 -0.52 21.25 -1.89
CA SER A 108 0.82 21.58 -1.37
C SER A 108 1.82 20.43 -1.52
N HIS A 109 1.36 19.18 -1.59
CA HIS A 109 2.19 18.00 -1.78
C HIS A 109 2.69 17.83 -3.21
N LYS A 110 2.02 18.44 -4.19
CA LYS A 110 2.39 18.36 -5.63
C LYS A 110 2.58 16.92 -6.12
N ASN A 111 1.79 15.98 -5.59
CA ASN A 111 1.85 14.56 -5.92
C ASN A 111 0.64 14.09 -6.73
N THR A 112 0.00 15.00 -7.46
CA THR A 112 -1.20 14.73 -8.24
C THR A 112 -1.07 15.25 -9.66
N ILE A 113 -1.41 14.41 -10.65
CA ILE A 113 -1.54 14.79 -12.06
C ILE A 113 -3.00 14.61 -12.45
N THR A 114 -3.64 15.66 -12.96
CA THR A 114 -5.05 15.65 -13.36
C THR A 114 -5.20 15.71 -14.88
N ASN A 115 -6.34 15.22 -15.40
CA ASN A 115 -6.67 15.20 -16.83
C ASN A 115 -5.61 14.50 -17.71
N ALA A 116 -4.99 13.44 -17.19
CA ALA A 116 -3.91 12.72 -17.83
C ALA A 116 -4.35 11.30 -18.23
N VAL A 117 -4.30 11.00 -19.51
CA VAL A 117 -4.59 9.67 -20.05
C VAL A 117 -3.47 8.70 -19.62
N LEU A 118 -3.79 7.41 -19.49
CA LEU A 118 -2.77 6.38 -19.22
C LEU A 118 -1.95 6.12 -20.51
N ASP A 119 -0.80 6.78 -20.61
CA ASP A 119 0.18 6.66 -21.68
C ASP A 119 1.62 6.73 -21.13
N LEU A 120 2.61 6.48 -21.98
CA LEU A 120 4.02 6.49 -21.59
C LEU A 120 4.48 7.86 -21.09
N ALA A 121 3.99 8.96 -21.70
CA ALA A 121 4.40 10.31 -21.34
C ALA A 121 3.92 10.69 -19.93
N ASN A 122 2.71 10.31 -19.55
CA ASN A 122 2.17 10.60 -18.22
C ASN A 122 2.74 9.66 -17.15
N ILE A 123 3.11 8.42 -17.51
CA ILE A 123 3.87 7.54 -16.62
C ILE A 123 5.24 8.16 -16.34
N ASP A 124 5.99 8.57 -17.37
CA ASP A 124 7.29 9.22 -17.25
C ASP A 124 7.20 10.50 -16.41
N LYS A 125 6.20 11.35 -16.68
CA LYS A 125 5.94 12.55 -15.88
C LYS A 125 5.69 12.22 -14.39
N GLY A 126 4.97 11.16 -14.09
CA GLY A 126 4.76 10.70 -12.70
C GLY A 126 6.06 10.24 -12.04
N ILE A 127 6.93 9.54 -12.77
CA ILE A 127 8.25 9.12 -12.31
C ILE A 127 9.14 10.35 -12.05
N GLN A 128 9.20 11.30 -12.97
CA GLN A 128 9.94 12.54 -12.83
C GLN A 128 9.46 13.36 -11.62
N MET A 129 8.14 13.42 -11.39
CA MET A 129 7.56 14.08 -10.22
C MET A 129 8.03 13.42 -8.92
N MET A 130 8.04 12.08 -8.86
CA MET A 130 8.48 11.33 -7.69
C MET A 130 9.98 11.51 -7.43
N ASN A 131 10.81 11.44 -8.46
CA ASN A 131 12.26 11.69 -8.37
C ASN A 131 12.59 13.13 -7.97
N GLY A 132 11.74 14.08 -8.31
CA GLY A 132 11.93 15.52 -8.03
C GLY A 132 11.59 15.94 -6.61
N PHE A 133 11.09 15.06 -5.75
CA PHE A 133 10.85 15.41 -4.34
C PHE A 133 12.16 15.64 -3.60
N VAL A 134 12.12 16.63 -2.70
CA VAL A 134 13.26 17.03 -1.87
C VAL A 134 12.94 16.81 -0.39
N ASN A 135 13.99 16.63 0.40
CA ASN A 135 13.86 16.61 1.86
C ASN A 135 13.69 18.05 2.43
N ALA A 136 13.55 18.19 3.75
CA ALA A 136 13.43 19.47 4.42
C ALA A 136 14.65 20.41 4.23
N ARG A 137 15.79 19.86 3.78
CA ARG A 137 17.04 20.61 3.49
C ARG A 137 17.16 21.04 2.03
N GLY A 138 16.19 20.66 1.17
CA GLY A 138 16.21 20.93 -0.27
C GLY A 138 17.06 19.95 -1.10
N GLU A 139 17.49 18.82 -0.52
CA GLU A 139 18.25 17.78 -1.23
C GLU A 139 17.29 16.82 -1.96
N PRO A 140 17.57 16.42 -3.21
CA PRO A 140 16.75 15.45 -3.94
C PRO A 140 16.73 14.09 -3.25
N LEU A 141 15.55 13.50 -3.12
CA LEU A 141 15.37 12.17 -2.52
C LEU A 141 15.53 11.03 -3.51
N ALA A 142 15.42 11.32 -4.80
CA ALA A 142 15.51 10.34 -5.90
C ALA A 142 14.62 9.09 -5.64
N ILE A 143 13.39 9.31 -5.17
CA ILE A 143 12.44 8.24 -4.91
C ILE A 143 11.94 7.67 -6.24
N GLU A 144 12.05 6.36 -6.42
CA GLU A 144 11.56 5.67 -7.61
C GLU A 144 10.28 4.87 -7.29
N PRO A 145 9.29 4.85 -8.19
CA PRO A 145 8.14 3.98 -8.04
C PRO A 145 8.53 2.53 -8.32
N GLU A 146 8.05 1.61 -7.51
CA GLU A 146 8.18 0.16 -7.73
C GLU A 146 6.89 -0.44 -8.31
N PHE A 147 5.74 0.16 -7.98
CA PHE A 147 4.44 -0.38 -8.34
C PHE A 147 3.56 0.66 -9.04
N MET A 148 2.80 0.18 -10.02
CA MET A 148 1.73 0.94 -10.66
C MET A 148 0.39 0.28 -10.34
N LEU A 149 -0.42 0.91 -9.47
CA LEU A 149 -1.75 0.42 -9.13
C LEU A 149 -2.77 0.91 -10.14
N LEU A 150 -3.51 -0.03 -10.71
CA LEU A 150 -4.45 0.22 -11.79
C LEU A 150 -5.86 -0.32 -11.46
N PRO A 151 -6.92 0.44 -11.78
CA PRO A 151 -8.26 -0.12 -11.90
C PRO A 151 -8.29 -1.29 -12.89
N THR A 152 -9.24 -2.19 -12.72
CA THR A 152 -9.35 -3.36 -13.61
C THR A 152 -9.53 -2.95 -15.08
N SER A 153 -10.26 -1.87 -15.34
CA SER A 153 -10.49 -1.31 -16.69
C SER A 153 -9.21 -0.86 -17.39
N MET A 154 -8.25 -0.32 -16.64
CA MET A 154 -6.99 0.22 -17.19
C MET A 154 -5.84 -0.80 -17.16
N TYR A 155 -6.02 -1.95 -16.52
CA TYR A 155 -4.91 -2.90 -16.28
C TYR A 155 -4.29 -3.45 -17.57
N THR A 156 -5.10 -3.86 -18.53
CA THR A 156 -4.60 -4.39 -19.82
C THR A 156 -3.78 -3.32 -20.57
N ARG A 157 -4.27 -2.08 -20.56
CA ARG A 157 -3.55 -0.95 -21.15
C ARG A 157 -2.21 -0.70 -20.43
N GLY A 158 -2.21 -0.70 -19.09
CA GLY A 158 -0.98 -0.57 -18.30
C GLY A 158 0.03 -1.68 -18.57
N LEU A 159 -0.44 -2.93 -18.70
CA LEU A 159 0.43 -4.04 -19.10
C LEU A 159 1.06 -3.83 -20.48
N GLN A 160 0.28 -3.40 -21.46
CA GLN A 160 0.80 -3.11 -22.81
C GLN A 160 1.90 -2.05 -22.77
N LEU A 161 1.68 -0.96 -22.03
CA LEU A 161 2.64 0.14 -21.92
C LEU A 161 3.96 -0.29 -21.22
N ILE A 162 3.87 -1.10 -20.16
CA ILE A 162 5.06 -1.46 -19.37
C ILE A 162 5.76 -2.71 -19.90
N LYS A 163 5.06 -3.66 -20.54
CA LYS A 163 5.66 -4.92 -21.00
C LYS A 163 6.02 -4.92 -22.48
N SER A 164 5.55 -3.97 -23.27
CA SER A 164 5.88 -3.88 -24.69
C SER A 164 7.37 -3.64 -24.91
N ALA A 165 7.93 -4.32 -25.90
CA ALA A 165 9.33 -4.14 -26.26
C ALA A 165 9.58 -2.85 -27.05
N SER A 166 8.55 -2.37 -27.82
CA SER A 166 8.61 -1.16 -28.62
C SER A 166 7.59 -0.13 -28.14
N VAL A 167 7.83 1.13 -28.49
CA VAL A 167 6.87 2.21 -28.24
C VAL A 167 5.63 2.01 -29.12
N GLU A 168 4.46 2.36 -28.60
CA GLU A 168 3.20 2.29 -29.33
C GLU A 168 3.23 3.19 -30.58
N GLY A 169 2.74 2.65 -31.70
CA GLY A 169 2.75 3.33 -32.99
C GLY A 169 4.08 3.32 -33.74
N ALA A 170 5.13 2.72 -33.16
CA ALA A 170 6.36 2.49 -33.87
C ALA A 170 6.22 1.29 -34.82
N ASP A 171 6.74 1.42 -36.05
CA ASP A 171 6.84 0.29 -36.98
C ASP A 171 7.66 -0.85 -36.36
N ALA A 172 7.27 -2.11 -36.66
CA ALA A 172 7.92 -3.29 -36.08
C ALA A 172 9.45 -3.34 -36.31
N ASN A 173 9.94 -2.68 -37.34
CA ASN A 173 11.36 -2.58 -37.72
C ASN A 173 12.02 -1.24 -37.39
N SER A 174 11.34 -0.34 -36.67
CA SER A 174 11.86 1.01 -36.38
C SER A 174 13.07 1.02 -35.42
N GLY A 175 13.30 -0.06 -34.70
CA GLY A 175 14.34 -0.16 -33.67
C GLY A 175 14.09 0.74 -32.43
N ILE A 176 12.91 1.37 -32.35
CA ILE A 176 12.54 2.23 -31.21
C ILE A 176 12.14 1.36 -30.04
N ILE A 177 12.98 1.28 -29.04
CA ILE A 177 12.73 0.53 -27.79
C ILE A 177 11.80 1.32 -26.87
N ASN A 178 11.05 0.60 -26.04
CA ASN A 178 10.28 1.21 -24.95
C ASN A 178 11.19 1.48 -23.74
N PRO A 179 11.49 2.75 -23.41
CA PRO A 179 12.41 3.09 -22.31
C PRO A 179 11.81 2.80 -20.93
N LEU A 180 10.47 2.69 -20.82
CA LEU A 180 9.78 2.41 -19.55
C LEU A 180 9.46 0.91 -19.36
N ARG A 181 10.05 0.05 -20.20
CA ARG A 181 9.84 -1.38 -20.08
C ARG A 181 10.33 -1.90 -18.74
N ASP A 182 9.44 -2.61 -18.03
CA ASP A 182 9.71 -3.27 -16.73
C ASP A 182 10.18 -2.34 -15.60
N ILE A 183 10.03 -1.01 -15.74
CA ILE A 183 10.46 -0.03 -14.73
C ILE A 183 9.57 -0.07 -13.47
N VAL A 184 8.29 -0.44 -13.62
CA VAL A 184 7.34 -0.61 -12.52
C VAL A 184 6.58 -1.92 -12.67
N THR A 185 6.10 -2.46 -11.54
CA THR A 185 5.24 -3.65 -11.52
C THR A 185 3.77 -3.23 -11.54
N PRO A 186 3.00 -3.51 -12.62
CA PRO A 186 1.57 -3.20 -12.65
C PRO A 186 0.77 -4.15 -11.76
N VAL A 187 -0.06 -3.58 -10.90
CA VAL A 187 -0.93 -4.29 -9.95
C VAL A 187 -2.39 -3.95 -10.22
N LYS A 188 -3.19 -4.97 -10.53
CA LYS A 188 -4.63 -4.84 -10.75
C LYS A 188 -5.40 -4.79 -9.44
N SER A 189 -6.37 -3.87 -9.32
CA SER A 189 -7.24 -3.80 -8.17
C SER A 189 -8.72 -3.56 -8.55
N ALA A 190 -9.56 -4.54 -8.21
CA ALA A 190 -11.01 -4.39 -8.30
C ALA A 190 -11.55 -3.42 -7.24
N ARG A 191 -10.85 -3.26 -6.10
CA ARG A 191 -11.23 -2.28 -5.06
C ARG A 191 -11.03 -0.85 -5.54
N LEU A 192 -9.93 -0.61 -6.27
CA LEU A 192 -9.68 0.67 -6.89
C LEU A 192 -10.72 0.97 -7.99
N GLN A 193 -11.06 -0.04 -8.81
CA GLN A 193 -12.14 0.08 -9.79
C GLN A 193 -13.47 0.51 -9.17
N ALA A 194 -13.82 -0.02 -8.01
CA ALA A 194 -15.06 0.32 -7.32
C ALA A 194 -15.03 1.70 -6.64
N ALA A 195 -13.85 2.17 -6.22
CA ALA A 195 -13.70 3.43 -5.50
C ALA A 195 -13.46 4.63 -6.44
N ASP A 196 -12.59 4.46 -7.45
CA ASP A 196 -12.22 5.49 -8.42
C ASP A 196 -11.64 4.82 -9.68
N GLU A 197 -12.50 4.58 -10.66
CA GLU A 197 -12.10 3.92 -11.91
C GLU A 197 -11.23 4.78 -12.83
N LYS A 198 -11.16 6.08 -12.58
CA LYS A 198 -10.42 7.04 -13.39
C LYS A 198 -9.01 7.31 -12.88
N SER A 199 -8.69 6.91 -11.67
CA SER A 199 -7.39 7.19 -11.07
C SER A 199 -6.50 5.95 -11.02
N TRP A 200 -5.23 6.18 -11.26
CA TRP A 200 -4.17 5.20 -11.05
C TRP A 200 -3.02 5.82 -10.27
N TYR A 201 -2.16 4.98 -9.70
CA TYR A 201 -1.16 5.43 -8.76
C TYR A 201 0.21 4.83 -9.09
N LEU A 202 1.25 5.63 -8.95
CA LEU A 202 2.63 5.17 -8.84
C LEU A 202 3.00 5.16 -7.37
N ILE A 203 3.56 4.06 -6.89
CA ILE A 203 3.83 3.86 -5.46
C ILE A 203 5.21 3.26 -5.27
N ASN A 204 5.99 3.87 -4.36
CA ASN A 204 7.13 3.24 -3.74
C ASN A 204 6.63 2.39 -2.56
N LYS A 205 7.16 1.19 -2.40
CA LYS A 205 6.69 0.21 -1.41
C LYS A 205 6.81 0.71 0.04
N GLU A 206 7.77 1.60 0.32
CA GLU A 206 7.99 2.14 1.66
C GLU A 206 7.02 3.27 2.04
N ALA A 207 6.26 3.78 1.07
CA ALA A 207 5.32 4.87 1.28
C ALA A 207 4.10 4.52 2.15
N ILE A 208 3.70 3.23 2.15
CA ILE A 208 2.58 2.71 2.94
C ILE A 208 3.07 1.53 3.77
N GLU A 209 2.87 1.59 5.08
CA GLU A 209 3.21 0.49 5.99
C GLU A 209 1.94 -0.23 6.46
N VAL A 210 2.02 -1.55 6.47
CA VAL A 210 1.10 -2.45 7.16
C VAL A 210 1.84 -3.07 8.33
N SER A 211 1.52 -2.63 9.54
CA SER A 211 2.13 -3.14 10.77
C SER A 211 1.24 -4.20 11.40
N TYR A 212 1.87 -5.23 11.96
CA TYR A 212 1.23 -6.32 12.68
C TYR A 212 1.76 -6.43 14.10
N LEU A 213 0.91 -6.91 15.03
CA LEU A 213 1.33 -7.20 16.39
C LEU A 213 2.37 -8.32 16.39
N ASP A 214 3.54 -8.06 16.98
CA ASP A 214 4.69 -8.97 17.02
C ASP A 214 5.10 -9.55 15.65
N GLY A 215 4.74 -8.83 14.56
CA GLY A 215 5.00 -9.26 13.19
C GLY A 215 4.14 -10.42 12.69
N ILE A 216 3.09 -10.81 13.43
CA ILE A 216 2.21 -11.95 13.09
C ILE A 216 1.15 -11.48 12.09
N ASP A 217 1.30 -11.86 10.81
CA ASP A 217 0.38 -11.53 9.72
C ASP A 217 -0.71 -12.59 9.48
N THR A 218 -0.67 -13.68 10.24
CA THR A 218 -1.65 -14.76 10.17
C THR A 218 -2.80 -14.50 11.15
N PRO A 219 -4.06 -14.66 10.72
CA PRO A 219 -5.20 -14.53 11.62
C PRO A 219 -5.15 -15.58 12.73
N TYR A 220 -5.39 -15.15 13.95
CA TYR A 220 -5.62 -16.05 15.08
C TYR A 220 -7.03 -16.62 15.01
N MET A 221 -7.17 -17.92 15.11
CA MET A 221 -8.46 -18.61 15.17
C MET A 221 -8.59 -19.41 16.46
N GLU A 222 -9.77 -19.36 17.05
CA GLU A 222 -10.12 -20.09 18.26
C GLU A 222 -11.52 -20.69 18.11
N GLN A 223 -11.69 -21.94 18.52
CA GLN A 223 -12.96 -22.63 18.52
C GLN A 223 -13.36 -22.99 19.95
N GLN A 224 -14.66 -22.81 20.24
CA GLN A 224 -15.25 -23.16 21.51
C GLN A 224 -16.55 -23.93 21.28
N ASN A 225 -16.71 -25.06 21.98
CA ASN A 225 -17.98 -25.77 22.04
C ASN A 225 -18.96 -25.03 22.95
N GLY A 226 -20.18 -24.86 22.49
CA GLY A 226 -21.23 -24.21 23.28
C GLY A 226 -21.68 -25.08 24.46
N PHE A 227 -21.77 -24.48 25.66
CA PHE A 227 -22.29 -25.15 26.86
C PHE A 227 -23.81 -24.92 27.03
N THR A 228 -24.27 -23.71 26.71
CA THR A 228 -25.70 -23.32 26.85
C THR A 228 -26.51 -23.63 25.61
N VAL A 229 -25.86 -23.67 24.44
CA VAL A 229 -26.47 -24.03 23.14
C VAL A 229 -25.55 -25.01 22.46
N ASP A 230 -26.07 -26.18 22.06
CA ASP A 230 -25.32 -27.18 21.33
C ASP A 230 -24.82 -26.62 19.98
N GLY A 231 -23.51 -26.52 19.82
CA GLY A 231 -22.89 -26.00 18.62
C GLY A 231 -21.42 -25.67 18.80
N VAL A 232 -20.81 -25.17 17.74
CA VAL A 232 -19.40 -24.72 17.72
C VAL A 232 -19.34 -23.26 17.33
N SER A 233 -18.64 -22.47 18.13
CA SER A 233 -18.34 -21.07 17.85
C SER A 233 -16.88 -20.93 17.43
N THR A 234 -16.63 -20.32 16.29
CA THR A 234 -15.28 -20.01 15.79
C THR A 234 -15.08 -18.51 15.79
N LYS A 235 -14.01 -18.05 16.45
CA LYS A 235 -13.57 -16.65 16.46
C LYS A 235 -12.34 -16.51 15.58
N VAL A 236 -12.32 -15.49 14.76
CA VAL A 236 -11.13 -15.06 14.04
C VAL A 236 -10.79 -13.62 14.43
N ARG A 237 -9.52 -13.33 14.63
CA ARG A 237 -9.01 -11.96 14.82
C ARG A 237 -7.67 -11.78 14.13
N ILE A 238 -7.40 -10.54 13.74
CA ILE A 238 -6.09 -10.09 13.29
C ILE A 238 -5.83 -8.70 13.85
N ASP A 239 -4.63 -8.46 14.35
CA ASP A 239 -4.20 -7.19 14.91
C ASP A 239 -3.29 -6.51 13.89
N ALA A 240 -3.79 -5.43 13.28
CA ALA A 240 -3.07 -4.73 12.23
C ALA A 240 -3.30 -3.22 12.27
N GLY A 241 -2.31 -2.47 11.81
CA GLY A 241 -2.39 -1.04 11.58
C GLY A 241 -1.91 -0.71 10.17
N VAL A 242 -2.55 0.23 9.51
CA VAL A 242 -2.17 0.68 8.17
C VAL A 242 -2.09 2.19 8.16
N ASN A 243 -0.97 2.73 7.70
CA ASN A 243 -0.85 4.18 7.50
C ASN A 243 0.08 4.53 6.35
N VAL A 244 -0.07 5.75 5.85
CA VAL A 244 0.86 6.37 4.92
C VAL A 244 2.05 6.88 5.73
N ILE A 245 3.25 6.42 5.39
CA ILE A 245 4.50 6.84 6.04
C ILE A 245 5.02 8.12 5.40
N ASP A 246 5.00 8.18 4.06
CA ASP A 246 5.47 9.35 3.34
C ASP A 246 4.65 9.58 2.06
N TYR A 247 4.07 10.77 1.92
CA TYR A 247 3.29 11.16 0.73
C TYR A 247 4.16 11.27 -0.53
N ARG A 248 5.46 11.53 -0.39
CA ARG A 248 6.41 11.69 -1.50
C ARG A 248 6.61 10.39 -2.28
N GLY A 249 6.35 9.24 -1.64
CA GLY A 249 6.39 7.94 -2.29
C GLY A 249 5.09 7.54 -3.01
N ILE A 250 4.13 8.46 -3.17
CA ILE A 250 2.84 8.17 -3.83
C ILE A 250 2.47 9.31 -4.78
N VAL A 251 2.27 8.97 -6.05
CA VAL A 251 1.75 9.91 -7.06
C VAL A 251 0.40 9.40 -7.57
N LYS A 252 -0.63 10.25 -7.50
CA LYS A 252 -1.96 9.98 -8.05
C LYS A 252 -2.08 10.62 -9.44
N VAL A 253 -2.54 9.84 -10.41
CA VAL A 253 -2.86 10.33 -11.76
C VAL A 253 -4.32 10.06 -12.02
N THR A 254 -5.06 11.11 -12.40
CA THR A 254 -6.48 11.02 -12.69
C THR A 254 -6.71 11.24 -14.18
N ASN A 255 -7.33 10.25 -14.82
CA ASN A 255 -7.75 10.30 -16.22
C ASN A 255 -8.90 11.30 -16.42
N LYS A 256 -9.09 11.72 -17.67
CA LYS A 256 -10.19 12.59 -18.06
C LYS A 256 -11.56 11.98 -17.86
#